data_c4b10a4a07fe4a24bef45c0492d356f5
#
_entry.id   c4b10a4a07fe4a24bef45c0492d356f5
#
_cell.length_a   1.000
_cell.length_b   1.000
_cell.length_c   1.000
_cell.angle_alpha   90.00
_cell.angle_beta   90.00
_cell.angle_gamma   90.00
#
_symmetry.space_group_name_H-M   'P 1'
#
loop_
_entity.id
_entity.type
_entity.pdbx_description
1 polymer ?
#
loop_
_entity_poly.entity_id
_entity_poly.type
_entity_poly.pdbx_seq_one_letter_code
_entity_poly.pdbx_strand_id
1 'polypeptide(L)'
;MKTLIILIVAAIFLSSCASNGVRQAELERITPEQLAKILPPPVATVTLDEVVADSKAGKTSDEIIAKIKASNSRYELTTAQTLDLSKQGVDTKVLDYMHQSNELAKQNAIADEMNKREQEKRVAQKQLQRERALSQSYYGDYYDSPFYNPYYNYGYNPYFGNRFFWGSPFYGGPSFYYRHHR
;
A
#
# COMPACT_ATOMS: atom_id res chain seq x y z
N MET A 1 -20.82 -41.18 -38.41
CA MET A 1 -21.00 -39.72 -38.38
C MET A 1 -21.44 -39.24 -37.02
N LYS A 2 -22.45 -39.84 -36.35
CA LYS A 2 -22.90 -39.39 -35.00
C LYS A 2 -21.82 -39.51 -33.91
N THR A 3 -21.00 -40.55 -33.93
CA THR A 3 -19.92 -40.75 -32.95
C THR A 3 -18.77 -39.73 -33.11
N LEU A 4 -18.51 -39.29 -34.32
CA LEU A 4 -17.48 -38.30 -34.63
C LEU A 4 -17.90 -36.90 -34.12
N ILE A 5 -19.18 -36.56 -34.21
CA ILE A 5 -19.72 -35.29 -33.69
C ILE A 5 -19.65 -35.25 -32.16
N ILE A 6 -19.91 -36.36 -31.47
CA ILE A 6 -19.83 -36.43 -30.01
C ILE A 6 -18.39 -36.23 -29.53
N LEU A 7 -17.40 -36.77 -30.23
CA LEU A 7 -15.98 -36.58 -29.90
C LEU A 7 -15.53 -35.15 -30.10
N ILE A 8 -16.00 -34.47 -31.14
CA ILE A 8 -15.68 -33.06 -31.39
C ILE A 8 -16.29 -32.16 -30.29
N VAL A 9 -17.54 -32.41 -29.90
CA VAL A 9 -18.20 -31.66 -28.84
C VAL A 9 -17.51 -31.89 -27.50
N ALA A 10 -17.08 -33.09 -27.17
CA ALA A 10 -16.33 -33.41 -25.97
C ALA A 10 -14.96 -32.69 -25.94
N ALA A 11 -14.27 -32.57 -27.06
CA ALA A 11 -13.00 -31.86 -27.16
C ALA A 11 -13.13 -30.35 -26.94
N ILE A 12 -14.25 -29.74 -27.33
CA ILE A 12 -14.53 -28.30 -27.12
C ILE A 12 -14.80 -28.00 -25.64
N PHE A 13 -15.44 -28.91 -24.90
CA PHE A 13 -15.67 -28.72 -23.47
C PHE A 13 -14.41 -28.85 -22.61
N LEU A 14 -13.39 -29.59 -23.07
CA LEU A 14 -12.13 -29.74 -22.36
C LEU A 14 -11.19 -28.51 -22.49
N SER A 15 -11.37 -27.66 -23.49
CA SER A 15 -10.55 -26.48 -23.69
C SER A 15 -11.02 -25.23 -22.90
N SER A 16 -12.14 -25.31 -22.18
CA SER A 16 -12.71 -24.18 -21.41
C SER A 16 -12.08 -23.95 -20.04
N CYS A 17 -11.11 -24.73 -19.61
CA CYS A 17 -10.30 -24.44 -18.43
C CYS A 17 -9.02 -23.68 -18.79
N ALA A 18 -9.10 -22.66 -19.64
CA ALA A 18 -8.11 -21.61 -19.64
C ALA A 18 -8.28 -20.89 -18.28
N SER A 19 -7.54 -21.33 -17.29
CA SER A 19 -7.35 -20.66 -16.04
C SER A 19 -7.10 -19.18 -16.34
N ASN A 20 -8.10 -18.34 -16.06
CA ASN A 20 -7.81 -16.96 -15.76
C ASN A 20 -6.79 -17.02 -14.63
N GLY A 21 -5.52 -16.95 -14.99
CA GLY A 21 -4.44 -16.74 -14.04
C GLY A 21 -4.76 -15.44 -13.36
N VAL A 22 -5.53 -15.52 -12.29
CA VAL A 22 -5.49 -14.49 -11.24
C VAL A 22 -4.00 -14.41 -10.95
N ARG A 23 -3.35 -13.38 -11.52
CA ARG A 23 -2.02 -12.99 -11.08
C ARG A 23 -2.20 -12.80 -9.59
N GLN A 24 -1.90 -13.85 -8.82
CA GLN A 24 -1.70 -13.69 -7.39
C GLN A 24 -0.70 -12.55 -7.32
N ALA A 25 -1.15 -11.42 -6.79
CA ALA A 25 -0.26 -10.31 -6.53
C ALA A 25 0.90 -10.95 -5.79
N GLU A 26 2.04 -11.04 -6.45
CA GLU A 26 3.26 -11.61 -5.90
C GLU A 26 3.47 -10.84 -4.61
N LEU A 27 3.26 -11.51 -3.49
CA LEU A 27 3.43 -10.89 -2.18
C LEU A 27 4.88 -10.47 -2.16
N GLU A 28 5.11 -9.19 -2.37
CA GLU A 28 6.42 -8.58 -2.40
C GLU A 28 7.07 -8.82 -1.04
N ARG A 29 7.80 -9.94 -0.98
CA ARG A 29 8.50 -10.33 0.25
C ARG A 29 9.61 -9.33 0.48
N ILE A 30 9.66 -8.80 1.68
CA ILE A 30 10.77 -7.94 2.10
C ILE A 30 12.05 -8.77 1.99
N THR A 31 12.98 -8.34 1.15
CA THR A 31 14.27 -9.00 1.03
C THR A 31 15.11 -8.76 2.31
N PRO A 32 16.07 -9.65 2.63
CA PRO A 32 16.93 -9.44 3.80
C PRO A 32 17.66 -8.09 3.78
N GLU A 33 18.03 -7.61 2.60
CA GLU A 33 18.69 -6.30 2.43
C GLU A 33 17.74 -5.13 2.72
N GLN A 34 16.49 -5.24 2.32
CA GLN A 34 15.46 -4.26 2.65
C GLN A 34 15.16 -4.29 4.13
N LEU A 35 15.08 -5.48 4.74
CA LEU A 35 14.88 -5.64 6.17
C LEU A 35 16.00 -4.95 6.97
N ALA A 36 17.25 -5.13 6.57
CA ALA A 36 18.39 -4.50 7.21
C ALA A 36 18.35 -2.97 7.17
N LYS A 37 17.74 -2.38 6.13
CA LYS A 37 17.55 -0.93 6.02
C LYS A 37 16.39 -0.39 6.86
N ILE A 38 15.39 -1.22 7.09
CA ILE A 38 14.19 -0.86 7.85
C ILE A 38 14.44 -0.98 9.35
N LEU A 39 15.24 -1.98 9.75
CA LEU A 39 15.51 -2.24 11.16
C LEU A 39 16.29 -1.06 11.77
N PRO A 40 15.78 -0.50 12.87
CA PRO A 40 16.50 0.57 13.56
C PRO A 40 17.81 0.00 14.15
N PRO A 41 18.93 0.73 14.03
CA PRO A 41 20.18 0.30 14.63
C PRO A 41 20.03 0.18 16.15
N PRO A 42 20.74 -0.76 16.79
CA PRO A 42 20.78 -0.83 18.24
C PRO A 42 21.41 0.46 18.77
N VAL A 43 20.74 1.09 19.73
CA VAL A 43 21.23 2.31 20.39
C VAL A 43 21.44 2.00 21.85
N ALA A 44 22.68 1.88 22.26
CA ALA A 44 23.06 1.59 23.64
C ALA A 44 23.59 2.88 24.33
N THR A 45 22.68 3.76 24.75
CA THR A 45 23.04 4.92 25.56
C THR A 45 23.54 4.51 26.94
N VAL A 46 22.91 3.49 27.55
CA VAL A 46 23.42 2.80 28.73
C VAL A 46 24.24 1.60 28.24
N THR A 47 25.49 1.52 28.63
CA THR A 47 26.37 0.43 28.19
C THR A 47 26.07 -0.88 28.93
N LEU A 48 26.43 -2.03 28.34
CA LEU A 48 26.29 -3.33 29.01
C LEU A 48 27.11 -3.39 30.28
N ASP A 49 28.28 -2.75 30.30
CA ASP A 49 29.14 -2.69 31.50
C ASP A 49 28.47 -1.92 32.65
N GLU A 50 27.73 -0.87 32.34
CA GLU A 50 26.92 -0.12 33.30
C GLU A 50 25.79 -1.00 33.90
N VAL A 51 25.13 -1.79 33.07
CA VAL A 51 24.10 -2.74 33.54
C VAL A 51 24.68 -3.76 34.49
N VAL A 52 25.86 -4.29 34.14
CA VAL A 52 26.59 -5.22 35.02
C VAL A 52 27.01 -4.53 36.31
N ALA A 53 27.53 -3.32 36.26
CA ALA A 53 27.93 -2.54 37.46
C ALA A 53 26.71 -2.25 38.35
N ASP A 54 25.58 -1.86 37.79
CA ASP A 54 24.34 -1.61 38.51
C ASP A 54 23.82 -2.91 39.19
N SER A 55 23.90 -4.07 38.49
CA SER A 55 23.53 -5.38 39.05
C SER A 55 24.45 -5.79 40.21
N LYS A 56 25.78 -5.59 40.07
CA LYS A 56 26.75 -5.85 41.14
C LYS A 56 26.61 -4.89 42.31
N ALA A 57 26.15 -3.68 42.08
CA ALA A 57 25.84 -2.71 43.13
C ALA A 57 24.55 -3.03 43.89
N GLY A 58 23.84 -4.13 43.53
CA GLY A 58 22.63 -4.59 44.21
C GLY A 58 21.37 -3.78 43.85
N LYS A 59 21.36 -3.04 42.73
CA LYS A 59 20.13 -2.42 42.24
C LYS A 59 19.11 -3.48 41.85
N THR A 60 17.85 -3.16 42.06
CA THR A 60 16.76 -4.05 41.68
C THR A 60 16.61 -4.16 40.17
N SER A 61 16.14 -5.29 39.67
CA SER A 61 15.87 -5.48 38.23
C SER A 61 14.96 -4.39 37.65
N ASP A 62 13.97 -3.93 38.46
CA ASP A 62 13.03 -2.91 38.05
C ASP A 62 13.68 -1.51 37.90
N GLU A 63 14.64 -1.16 38.75
CA GLU A 63 15.42 0.07 38.65
C GLU A 63 16.32 0.08 37.41
N ILE A 64 16.97 -1.07 37.13
CA ILE A 64 17.80 -1.22 35.93
C ILE A 64 16.93 -1.12 34.66
N ILE A 65 15.79 -1.80 34.64
CA ILE A 65 14.83 -1.71 33.53
C ILE A 65 14.32 -0.26 33.35
N ALA A 66 14.00 0.44 34.43
CA ALA A 66 13.57 1.84 34.39
C ALA A 66 14.66 2.75 33.78
N LYS A 67 15.94 2.53 34.14
CA LYS A 67 17.09 3.23 33.58
C LYS A 67 17.21 2.98 32.06
N ILE A 68 17.11 1.71 31.64
CA ILE A 68 17.15 1.34 30.21
C ILE A 68 15.99 1.96 29.45
N LYS A 69 14.76 1.96 30.01
CA LYS A 69 13.59 2.62 29.41
C LYS A 69 13.78 4.11 29.26
N ALA A 70 14.24 4.80 30.31
CA ALA A 70 14.44 6.26 30.32
C ALA A 70 15.50 6.70 29.29
N SER A 71 16.50 5.86 29.03
CA SER A 71 17.55 6.13 28.05
C SER A 71 17.17 5.68 26.62
N ASN A 72 16.01 5.06 26.40
CA ASN A 72 15.62 4.42 25.13
C ASN A 72 16.71 3.48 24.59
N SER A 73 17.49 2.86 25.48
CA SER A 73 18.54 1.93 25.06
C SER A 73 17.96 0.63 24.53
N ARG A 74 18.52 0.18 23.43
CA ARG A 74 18.16 -1.09 22.77
C ARG A 74 19.41 -1.87 22.48
N TYR A 75 19.34 -3.16 22.74
CA TYR A 75 20.51 -4.04 22.63
C TYR A 75 20.18 -5.19 21.70
N GLU A 76 21.09 -5.51 20.82
CA GLU A 76 21.04 -6.73 20.04
C GLU A 76 22.00 -7.75 20.67
N LEU A 77 21.45 -8.53 21.60
CA LEU A 77 22.23 -9.50 22.35
C LEU A 77 22.28 -10.84 21.62
N THR A 78 23.47 -11.36 21.44
CA THR A 78 23.66 -12.76 21.06
C THR A 78 23.43 -13.68 22.24
N THR A 79 23.14 -14.97 21.99
CA THR A 79 22.96 -15.97 23.04
C THR A 79 24.20 -16.07 23.93
N ALA A 80 25.40 -15.95 23.35
CA ALA A 80 26.64 -15.94 24.10
C ALA A 80 26.74 -14.75 25.06
N GLN A 81 26.43 -13.54 24.57
CA GLN A 81 26.43 -12.34 25.42
C GLN A 81 25.38 -12.41 26.53
N THR A 82 24.19 -12.93 26.25
CA THR A 82 23.14 -13.14 27.26
C THR A 82 23.63 -14.06 28.35
N LEU A 83 24.29 -15.15 27.99
CA LEU A 83 24.84 -16.11 28.95
C LEU A 83 25.98 -15.49 29.80
N ASP A 84 26.84 -14.70 29.17
CA ASP A 84 27.94 -14.04 29.87
C ASP A 84 27.44 -12.95 30.83
N LEU A 85 26.41 -12.18 30.44
CA LEU A 85 25.75 -11.19 31.32
C LEU A 85 25.09 -11.89 32.52
N SER A 86 24.42 -13.02 32.30
CA SER A 86 23.85 -13.83 33.40
C SER A 86 24.90 -14.34 34.36
N LYS A 87 26.06 -14.82 33.86
CA LYS A 87 27.20 -15.24 34.72
C LYS A 87 27.79 -14.08 35.52
N GLN A 88 27.69 -12.85 34.99
CA GLN A 88 28.18 -11.64 35.67
C GLN A 88 27.18 -11.10 36.72
N GLY A 89 26.04 -11.76 36.92
CA GLY A 89 25.04 -11.43 37.92
C GLY A 89 23.91 -10.54 37.46
N VAL A 90 23.74 -10.37 36.13
CA VAL A 90 22.56 -9.66 35.59
C VAL A 90 21.35 -10.57 35.69
N ASP A 91 20.27 -10.05 36.25
CA ASP A 91 19.03 -10.80 36.46
C ASP A 91 18.39 -11.14 35.10
N THR A 92 17.82 -12.34 34.98
CA THR A 92 17.10 -12.83 33.83
C THR A 92 15.98 -11.88 33.39
N LYS A 93 15.30 -11.25 34.36
CA LYS A 93 14.24 -10.27 34.09
C LYS A 93 14.74 -9.06 33.28
N VAL A 94 15.98 -8.62 33.54
CA VAL A 94 16.60 -7.52 32.77
C VAL A 94 16.96 -7.99 31.36
N LEU A 95 17.51 -9.20 31.24
CA LEU A 95 17.88 -9.79 29.95
C LEU A 95 16.66 -10.03 29.07
N ASP A 96 15.58 -10.54 29.63
CA ASP A 96 14.31 -10.75 28.95
C ASP A 96 13.73 -9.41 28.45
N TYR A 97 13.78 -8.36 29.30
CA TYR A 97 13.35 -7.03 28.89
C TYR A 97 14.18 -6.50 27.74
N MET A 98 15.49 -6.64 27.73
CA MET A 98 16.37 -6.22 26.65
C MET A 98 16.03 -6.92 25.35
N HIS A 99 15.81 -8.23 25.36
CA HIS A 99 15.37 -8.98 24.19
C HIS A 99 13.99 -8.51 23.69
N GLN A 100 13.02 -8.45 24.61
CA GLN A 100 11.65 -8.07 24.26
C GLN A 100 11.56 -6.65 23.68
N SER A 101 12.29 -5.70 24.27
CA SER A 101 12.31 -4.32 23.79
C SER A 101 12.90 -4.20 22.38
N ASN A 102 13.92 -4.97 22.07
CA ASN A 102 14.53 -5.00 20.75
C ASN A 102 13.60 -5.65 19.70
N GLU A 103 12.98 -6.78 20.06
CA GLU A 103 12.02 -7.45 19.17
C GLU A 103 10.79 -6.59 18.91
N LEU A 104 10.27 -5.90 19.93
CA LEU A 104 9.16 -4.97 19.76
C LEU A 104 9.53 -3.81 18.82
N ALA A 105 10.74 -3.26 18.96
CA ALA A 105 11.20 -2.19 18.07
C ALA A 105 11.33 -2.68 16.60
N LYS A 106 11.82 -3.90 16.40
CA LYS A 106 11.88 -4.52 15.07
C LYS A 106 10.47 -4.72 14.47
N GLN A 107 9.53 -5.25 15.27
CA GLN A 107 8.15 -5.45 14.83
C GLN A 107 7.47 -4.14 14.46
N ASN A 108 7.64 -3.09 15.27
CA ASN A 108 7.10 -1.77 15.00
C ASN A 108 7.67 -1.19 13.70
N ALA A 109 8.98 -1.27 13.50
CA ALA A 109 9.61 -0.78 12.27
C ALA A 109 9.10 -1.50 11.00
N ILE A 110 8.90 -2.81 11.08
CA ILE A 110 8.30 -3.60 9.99
C ILE A 110 6.85 -3.18 9.75
N ALA A 111 6.05 -3.01 10.82
CA ALA A 111 4.66 -2.60 10.72
C ALA A 111 4.53 -1.19 10.11
N ASP A 112 5.38 -0.26 10.51
CA ASP A 112 5.40 1.11 9.98
C ASP A 112 5.74 1.13 8.47
N GLU A 113 6.72 0.34 8.05
CA GLU A 113 7.06 0.21 6.63
C GLU A 113 5.94 -0.43 5.82
N MET A 114 5.28 -1.46 6.36
CA MET A 114 4.13 -2.09 5.70
C MET A 114 2.97 -1.10 5.55
N ASN A 115 2.65 -0.34 6.60
CA ASN A 115 1.62 0.69 6.57
C ASN A 115 1.94 1.78 5.54
N LYS A 116 3.20 2.23 5.48
CA LYS A 116 3.67 3.19 4.49
C LYS A 116 3.46 2.69 3.07
N ARG A 117 3.91 1.46 2.77
CA ARG A 117 3.72 0.83 1.44
C ARG A 117 2.25 0.68 1.07
N GLU A 118 1.41 0.33 2.03
CA GLU A 118 -0.04 0.23 1.79
C GLU A 118 -0.65 1.59 1.46
N GLN A 119 -0.26 2.63 2.18
CA GLN A 119 -0.70 4.00 1.89
C GLN A 119 -0.24 4.46 0.50
N GLU A 120 1.00 4.21 0.14
CA GLU A 120 1.53 4.53 -1.20
C GLU A 120 0.74 3.80 -2.30
N LYS A 121 0.45 2.50 -2.12
CA LYS A 121 -0.40 1.73 -3.04
C LYS A 121 -1.82 2.30 -3.14
N ARG A 122 -2.43 2.69 -2.03
CA ARG A 122 -3.76 3.32 -2.01
C ARG A 122 -3.78 4.67 -2.74
N VAL A 123 -2.74 5.48 -2.56
CA VAL A 123 -2.59 6.76 -3.26
C VAL A 123 -2.44 6.54 -4.76
N ALA A 124 -1.54 5.63 -5.16
CA ALA A 124 -1.33 5.30 -6.56
C ALA A 124 -2.61 4.76 -7.24
N GLN A 125 -3.36 3.89 -6.55
CA GLN A 125 -4.64 3.39 -7.06
C GLN A 125 -5.67 4.51 -7.25
N LYS A 126 -5.78 5.45 -6.30
CA LYS A 126 -6.67 6.59 -6.42
C LYS A 126 -6.28 7.51 -7.58
N GLN A 127 -4.99 7.73 -7.80
CA GLN A 127 -4.51 8.50 -8.94
C GLN A 127 -4.88 7.81 -10.26
N LEU A 128 -4.61 6.51 -10.38
CA LEU A 128 -4.97 5.74 -11.56
C LEU A 128 -6.49 5.74 -11.84
N GLN A 129 -7.31 5.65 -10.80
CA GLN A 129 -8.77 5.77 -10.94
C GLN A 129 -9.19 7.15 -11.43
N ARG A 130 -8.58 8.22 -10.93
CA ARG A 130 -8.83 9.59 -11.40
C ARG A 130 -8.43 9.78 -12.86
N GLU A 131 -7.28 9.28 -13.26
CA GLU A 131 -6.82 9.34 -14.65
C GLU A 131 -7.77 8.58 -15.58
N ARG A 132 -8.21 7.38 -15.17
CA ARG A 132 -9.19 6.61 -15.94
C ARG A 132 -10.54 7.31 -16.04
N ALA A 133 -11.02 7.91 -14.96
CA ALA A 133 -12.27 8.68 -14.97
C ALA A 133 -12.18 9.90 -15.88
N LEU A 134 -11.05 10.63 -15.86
CA LEU A 134 -10.81 11.76 -16.76
C LEU A 134 -10.74 11.31 -18.22
N SER A 135 -10.04 10.21 -18.52
CA SER A 135 -9.98 9.69 -19.88
C SER A 135 -11.35 9.24 -20.39
N GLN A 136 -12.14 8.58 -19.54
CA GLN A 136 -13.52 8.19 -19.91
C GLN A 136 -14.42 9.39 -20.16
N SER A 137 -14.34 10.44 -19.34
CA SER A 137 -15.14 11.64 -19.54
C SER A 137 -14.75 12.35 -20.86
N TYR A 138 -13.47 12.40 -21.18
CA TYR A 138 -13.00 13.00 -22.43
C TYR A 138 -13.48 12.24 -23.67
N TYR A 139 -13.47 10.90 -23.65
CA TYR A 139 -13.98 10.09 -24.75
C TYR A 139 -15.52 10.06 -24.79
N GLY A 140 -16.19 10.03 -23.62
CA GLY A 140 -17.66 10.04 -23.53
C GLY A 140 -18.25 11.32 -24.12
N ASP A 141 -17.70 12.47 -23.78
CA ASP A 141 -18.16 13.78 -24.24
C ASP A 141 -17.95 13.95 -25.76
N TYR A 142 -16.94 13.29 -26.34
CA TYR A 142 -16.69 13.33 -27.78
C TYR A 142 -17.72 12.51 -28.57
N TYR A 143 -18.17 11.36 -28.06
CA TYR A 143 -19.17 10.52 -28.73
C TYR A 143 -20.63 10.95 -28.46
N ASP A 144 -20.88 11.59 -27.34
CA ASP A 144 -22.21 12.08 -26.96
C ASP A 144 -22.44 13.54 -27.40
N SER A 145 -21.48 14.10 -28.10
CA SER A 145 -21.64 15.42 -28.70
C SER A 145 -22.76 15.37 -29.76
N PRO A 146 -23.80 16.23 -29.65
CA PRO A 146 -24.88 16.27 -30.63
C PRO A 146 -24.42 16.58 -32.07
N PHE A 147 -23.14 16.91 -32.22
CA PHE A 147 -22.51 17.13 -33.53
C PHE A 147 -21.81 15.88 -34.09
N TYR A 148 -21.59 14.82 -33.27
CA TYR A 148 -21.04 13.56 -33.73
C TYR A 148 -22.14 12.54 -33.96
N ASN A 149 -22.79 12.62 -35.12
CA ASN A 149 -23.70 11.57 -35.56
C ASN A 149 -22.98 10.71 -36.61
N PRO A 150 -22.56 9.48 -36.30
CA PRO A 150 -21.86 8.60 -37.24
C PRO A 150 -22.72 8.20 -38.44
N TYR A 151 -24.03 8.47 -38.39
CA TYR A 151 -24.94 8.19 -39.49
C TYR A 151 -25.01 9.29 -40.54
N TYR A 152 -24.45 10.50 -40.30
CA TYR A 152 -24.47 11.58 -41.30
C TYR A 152 -23.32 11.53 -42.30
N ASN A 153 -22.41 10.58 -42.23
CA ASN A 153 -21.28 10.48 -43.16
C ASN A 153 -21.57 9.58 -44.40
N TYR A 154 -22.80 9.08 -44.54
CA TYR A 154 -23.25 8.40 -45.77
C TYR A 154 -24.56 9.01 -46.25
N GLY A 155 -24.47 10.09 -46.98
CA GLY A 155 -25.63 10.63 -47.63
C GLY A 155 -25.41 12.07 -48.09
N TYR A 156 -24.65 12.22 -49.16
CA TYR A 156 -24.70 13.44 -49.94
C TYR A 156 -26.15 13.59 -50.45
N ASN A 157 -26.95 14.38 -49.74
CA ASN A 157 -28.28 14.74 -50.22
C ASN A 157 -28.22 16.12 -50.85
N PRO A 158 -28.13 16.23 -52.19
CA PRO A 158 -27.98 17.50 -52.90
C PRO A 158 -29.26 18.33 -52.95
N TYR A 159 -30.32 17.95 -52.24
CA TYR A 159 -31.66 18.58 -52.41
C TYR A 159 -32.13 19.43 -51.23
N PHE A 160 -31.36 19.65 -50.18
CA PHE A 160 -31.71 20.65 -49.17
C PHE A 160 -30.80 21.86 -49.27
N GLY A 161 -31.09 22.67 -50.30
CA GLY A 161 -30.62 24.04 -50.40
C GLY A 161 -31.15 24.88 -49.24
N ASN A 162 -30.25 25.61 -48.61
CA ASN A 162 -30.44 26.86 -47.90
C ASN A 162 -31.90 27.30 -47.71
N ARG A 163 -32.46 27.04 -46.56
CA ARG A 163 -33.48 27.95 -45.99
C ARG A 163 -33.63 27.73 -44.50
N PHE A 164 -33.59 28.82 -43.79
CA PHE A 164 -33.93 29.01 -42.38
C PHE A 164 -32.78 28.82 -41.36
N PHE A 165 -31.93 29.81 -41.38
CA PHE A 165 -31.34 30.25 -40.13
C PHE A 165 -31.83 31.68 -39.84
N TRP A 166 -33.04 31.78 -39.31
CA TRP A 166 -33.54 33.04 -38.71
C TRP A 166 -34.12 32.73 -37.35
N GLY A 167 -33.46 33.20 -36.33
CA GLY A 167 -34.07 33.71 -35.11
C GLY A 167 -34.57 32.74 -34.09
N SER A 168 -33.78 32.54 -33.05
CA SER A 168 -34.33 32.53 -31.71
C SER A 168 -33.28 32.97 -30.70
N PRO A 169 -33.47 34.12 -30.06
CA PRO A 169 -32.67 34.50 -28.92
C PRO A 169 -33.26 33.83 -27.68
N PHE A 170 -32.73 32.72 -27.21
CA PHE A 170 -32.98 32.27 -25.87
C PHE A 170 -31.83 32.69 -24.97
N TYR A 171 -32.06 33.81 -24.32
CA TYR A 171 -31.45 34.21 -23.05
C TYR A 171 -31.75 33.13 -22.01
N GLY A 172 -30.72 32.63 -21.36
CA GLY A 172 -30.86 31.73 -20.25
C GLY A 172 -29.50 31.22 -19.77
N GLY A 173 -28.63 32.13 -19.38
CA GLY A 173 -27.39 31.74 -18.69
C GLY A 173 -27.68 31.28 -17.27
N PRO A 174 -27.06 30.19 -16.77
CA PRO A 174 -27.19 29.82 -15.40
C PRO A 174 -26.41 30.79 -14.52
N SER A 175 -27.15 31.46 -13.63
CA SER A 175 -26.60 32.29 -12.57
C SER A 175 -25.85 31.43 -11.56
N PHE A 176 -24.56 31.61 -11.48
CA PHE A 176 -23.75 31.07 -10.40
C PHE A 176 -24.02 31.84 -9.12
N TYR A 177 -24.71 31.24 -8.16
CA TYR A 177 -24.78 31.70 -6.78
C TYR A 177 -23.49 31.39 -6.05
N TYR A 178 -22.65 32.39 -5.84
CA TYR A 178 -21.60 32.33 -4.86
C TYR A 178 -22.20 32.42 -3.46
N ARG A 179 -22.13 31.31 -2.71
CA ARG A 179 -22.49 31.31 -1.29
C ARG A 179 -21.22 31.48 -0.46
N HIS A 180 -21.00 32.70 0.02
CA HIS A 180 -20.05 32.95 1.10
C HIS A 180 -20.59 32.38 2.40
N HIS A 181 -19.85 31.48 3.06
CA HIS A 181 -20.01 31.20 4.47
C HIS A 181 -18.83 31.85 5.24
N ARG A 182 -19.25 32.62 6.22
CA ARG A 182 -18.37 33.14 7.31
C ARG A 182 -17.99 32.00 8.26
#